data_b200b80860725041ed59126718b5d9f5
#
_entry.id   b200b80860725041ed59126718b5d9f5
#
_cell.length_a   1.000
_cell.length_b   1.000
_cell.length_c   1.000
_cell.angle_alpha   90.00
_cell.angle_beta   90.00
_cell.angle_gamma   90.00
#
_symmetry.space_group_name_H-M   'P 1'
#
loop_
_entity.id
_entity.type
_entity.pdbx_description
1 polymer ?
#
loop_
_entity_poly.entity_id
_entity_poly.type
_entity_poly.pdbx_seq_one_letter_code
_entity_poly.pdbx_strand_id
1 'polypeptide(L)'
;MDIQEHVQFDLNDAVRFVAQKFGMSGSMVENGQTKLEDWTIFEKYNRIQSFEPKDYSVILKEYDVSILDRLNYNVKIQPWLDEGMTQEVLDKARIGFFPGSDQITIPHFDVNGRFIGLRGRTLSAEEAEQYGKYRPMIINKQLYNHPLGMNLYNLDKAKDKIKVLQKAIIYESEKSTLLHASYFGLDNNISVACCGSNISAYQIQMLLDAGAQEIIVAFDRQFQDIGDDEFKHLTKNLTKIHNKYKNVVNISFIFDKDKITGYKSAPIDHGPDIFLELFKNRVLL
;
A
#
# COMPACT_ATOMS: atom_id res chain seq x y z
N MET A 1 43.63 19.05 -0.90
CA MET A 1 43.35 20.49 -0.67
C MET A 1 42.35 20.54 0.46
N ASP A 2 42.83 20.93 1.63
CA ASP A 2 42.06 20.85 2.87
C ASP A 2 40.93 21.88 2.88
N ILE A 3 39.73 21.44 3.17
CA ILE A 3 38.50 22.26 3.26
C ILE A 3 38.59 23.23 4.49
N GLN A 4 39.62 23.17 5.27
CA GLN A 4 39.78 23.96 6.50
C GLN A 4 40.27 25.42 6.28
N GLU A 5 40.63 25.84 5.09
CA GLU A 5 41.16 27.17 4.86
C GLU A 5 40.16 28.21 4.32
N HIS A 6 38.89 27.88 4.13
CA HIS A 6 37.88 28.81 3.62
C HIS A 6 36.74 29.03 4.60
N VAL A 7 37.04 29.82 5.60
CA VAL A 7 36.05 30.35 6.55
C VAL A 7 35.28 31.49 5.87
N GLN A 8 34.14 31.20 5.36
CA GLN A 8 33.01 32.02 4.86
C GLN A 8 32.64 31.69 3.41
N PHE A 9 32.13 30.49 3.20
CA PHE A 9 31.26 30.28 2.06
C PHE A 9 29.82 30.48 2.53
N ASP A 10 29.17 31.46 1.93
CA ASP A 10 27.73 31.56 1.90
C ASP A 10 27.16 30.25 1.26
N LEU A 11 25.97 29.84 1.67
CA LEU A 11 25.26 28.67 1.14
C LEU A 11 25.20 28.72 -0.41
N ASN A 12 25.07 29.92 -1.00
CA ASN A 12 25.07 30.13 -2.44
C ASN A 12 26.44 29.83 -3.08
N ASP A 13 27.53 30.13 -2.41
CA ASP A 13 28.87 29.82 -2.90
C ASP A 13 29.18 28.34 -2.84
N ALA A 14 28.69 27.64 -1.81
CA ALA A 14 28.79 26.19 -1.69
C ALA A 14 27.99 25.49 -2.80
N VAL A 15 26.79 25.98 -3.09
CA VAL A 15 25.93 25.47 -4.18
C VAL A 15 26.59 25.69 -5.54
N ARG A 16 27.18 26.88 -5.80
CA ARG A 16 27.90 27.17 -7.04
C ARG A 16 29.12 26.27 -7.22
N PHE A 17 29.88 26.04 -6.15
CA PHE A 17 31.03 25.15 -6.17
C PHE A 17 30.68 23.72 -6.50
N VAL A 18 29.61 23.18 -5.88
CA VAL A 18 29.11 21.83 -6.15
C VAL A 18 28.58 21.73 -7.59
N ALA A 19 27.77 22.67 -8.05
CA ALA A 19 27.25 22.71 -9.41
C ALA A 19 28.38 22.75 -10.46
N GLN A 20 29.42 23.54 -10.24
CA GLN A 20 30.57 23.65 -11.13
C GLN A 20 31.39 22.34 -11.15
N LYS A 21 31.60 21.72 -10.00
CA LYS A 21 32.39 20.48 -9.87
C LYS A 21 31.69 19.25 -10.51
N PHE A 22 30.39 19.26 -10.59
CA PHE A 22 29.60 18.17 -11.17
C PHE A 22 29.08 18.46 -12.58
N GLY A 23 29.57 19.53 -13.22
CA GLY A 23 29.20 19.86 -14.61
C GLY A 23 27.75 20.30 -14.79
N MET A 24 27.09 20.71 -13.71
CA MET A 24 25.70 21.20 -13.70
C MET A 24 25.62 22.69 -14.07
N SER A 25 26.53 23.19 -14.91
CA SER A 25 26.53 24.58 -15.40
C SER A 25 25.51 24.75 -16.54
N GLY A 26 24.24 24.61 -16.19
CA GLY A 26 23.13 24.99 -17.05
C GLY A 26 22.63 26.37 -16.66
N SER A 27 23.06 27.40 -17.42
CA SER A 27 22.48 28.74 -17.53
C SER A 27 22.11 29.46 -16.21
N MET A 28 23.06 30.15 -15.62
CA MET A 28 22.71 31.37 -14.90
C MET A 28 22.19 32.37 -15.93
N VAL A 29 20.91 32.53 -16.01
CA VAL A 29 20.30 33.56 -16.83
C VAL A 29 20.41 34.90 -16.10
N GLU A 30 21.03 35.85 -16.76
CA GLU A 30 20.87 37.25 -16.46
C GLU A 30 19.39 37.62 -16.53
N ASN A 31 18.89 38.19 -15.48
CA ASN A 31 17.54 38.73 -15.20
C ASN A 31 16.68 37.85 -14.29
N GLY A 32 16.85 38.06 -13.08
CA GLY A 32 15.96 38.25 -11.92
C GLY A 32 14.68 37.45 -11.75
N GLN A 33 14.36 36.41 -12.52
CA GLN A 33 13.09 35.64 -12.36
C GLN A 33 13.10 34.21 -12.91
N THR A 34 14.20 33.49 -12.87
CA THR A 34 14.11 32.01 -13.05
C THR A 34 14.32 31.33 -11.71
N LYS A 35 13.25 30.77 -11.15
CA LYS A 35 13.38 29.75 -10.12
C LYS A 35 14.26 28.65 -10.71
N LEU A 36 15.48 28.50 -10.19
CA LEU A 36 16.35 27.38 -10.51
C LEU A 36 15.58 26.09 -10.20
N GLU A 37 15.38 25.23 -11.19
CA GLU A 37 14.77 23.90 -11.00
C GLU A 37 15.53 23.06 -9.97
N ASP A 38 16.81 23.38 -9.73
CA ASP A 38 17.65 22.72 -8.73
C ASP A 38 17.23 23.00 -7.27
N TRP A 39 16.47 24.06 -6.99
CA TRP A 39 15.90 24.27 -5.66
C TRP A 39 14.87 23.20 -5.29
N THR A 40 14.29 22.52 -6.25
CA THR A 40 13.37 21.40 -5.99
C THR A 40 14.09 20.24 -5.31
N ILE A 41 15.39 20.05 -5.54
CA ILE A 41 16.21 19.02 -4.88
C ILE A 41 16.38 19.38 -3.40
N PHE A 42 16.67 20.66 -3.08
CA PHE A 42 16.79 21.12 -1.70
C PHE A 42 15.45 21.19 -0.98
N GLU A 43 14.37 21.57 -1.67
CA GLU A 43 13.02 21.45 -1.12
C GLU A 43 12.66 20.01 -0.85
N LYS A 44 13.03 19.10 -1.75
CA LYS A 44 12.83 17.65 -1.57
C LYS A 44 13.65 17.15 -0.37
N TYR A 45 14.91 17.56 -0.24
CA TYR A 45 15.77 17.20 0.88
C TYR A 45 15.26 17.77 2.21
N ASN A 46 14.88 19.04 2.25
CA ASN A 46 14.32 19.68 3.44
C ASN A 46 12.96 19.07 3.84
N ARG A 47 12.16 18.62 2.88
CA ARG A 47 10.91 17.92 3.14
C ARG A 47 11.13 16.49 3.61
N ILE A 48 12.19 15.82 3.15
CA ILE A 48 12.61 14.51 3.69
C ILE A 48 13.07 14.69 5.14
N GLN A 49 13.81 15.75 5.48
CA GLN A 49 14.17 16.06 6.86
C GLN A 49 12.97 16.53 7.71
N SER A 50 11.96 17.17 7.10
CA SER A 50 10.73 17.56 7.80
C SER A 50 9.71 16.43 7.92
N PHE A 51 9.93 15.31 7.23
CA PHE A 51 9.28 14.05 7.53
C PHE A 51 9.95 13.49 8.78
N GLU A 52 9.65 14.11 9.93
CA GLU A 52 10.00 13.51 11.21
C GLU A 52 9.36 12.12 11.24
N PRO A 53 10.17 11.05 11.36
CA PRO A 53 9.61 9.74 11.63
C PRO A 53 8.83 9.91 12.93
N LYS A 54 7.52 10.02 12.84
CA LYS A 54 6.68 9.98 14.03
C LYS A 54 7.03 8.68 14.71
N ASP A 55 7.29 8.75 16.00
CA ASP A 55 7.48 7.55 16.81
C ASP A 55 6.19 6.72 16.72
N TYR A 56 6.19 5.77 15.79
CA TYR A 56 5.09 4.85 15.53
C TYR A 56 5.17 3.61 16.42
N SER A 57 5.80 3.71 17.58
CA SER A 57 5.89 2.65 18.59
C SER A 57 4.53 2.29 19.21
N VAL A 58 3.45 2.46 18.46
CA VAL A 58 2.14 2.00 18.91
C VAL A 58 2.12 0.49 18.93
N ILE A 59 2.17 -0.05 20.13
CA ILE A 59 2.01 -1.49 20.35
C ILE A 59 0.53 -1.80 20.17
N LEU A 60 0.21 -2.49 19.05
CA LEU A 60 -1.14 -3.00 18.84
C LEU A 60 -1.45 -4.10 19.85
N LYS A 61 -2.70 -4.17 20.28
CA LYS A 61 -3.15 -5.22 21.19
C LYS A 61 -2.97 -6.59 20.50
N GLU A 62 -2.22 -7.46 21.14
CA GLU A 62 -2.10 -8.86 20.75
C GLU A 62 -3.26 -9.68 21.34
N TYR A 63 -3.77 -10.61 20.57
CA TYR A 63 -4.80 -11.56 20.97
C TYR A 63 -4.22 -12.97 20.99
N ASP A 64 -4.86 -13.84 21.78
CA ASP A 64 -4.51 -15.25 21.80
C ASP A 64 -4.79 -15.89 20.42
N VAL A 65 -3.72 -16.35 19.78
CA VAL A 65 -3.77 -16.97 18.46
C VAL A 65 -4.53 -18.32 18.45
N SER A 66 -4.68 -18.96 19.63
CA SER A 66 -5.39 -20.26 19.75
C SER A 66 -6.87 -20.16 19.37
N ILE A 67 -7.44 -18.96 19.34
CA ILE A 67 -8.80 -18.76 18.84
C ILE A 67 -8.94 -19.19 17.39
N LEU A 68 -7.88 -19.05 16.61
CA LEU A 68 -7.88 -19.44 15.20
C LEU A 68 -8.04 -20.95 15.03
N ASP A 69 -7.61 -21.76 16.00
CA ASP A 69 -7.72 -23.21 15.95
C ASP A 69 -9.18 -23.69 16.13
N ARG A 70 -10.06 -22.78 16.56
CA ARG A 70 -11.50 -23.04 16.71
C ARG A 70 -12.31 -22.71 15.45
N LEU A 71 -11.67 -22.12 14.45
CA LEU A 71 -12.30 -21.79 13.18
C LEU A 71 -12.29 -23.02 12.26
N ASN A 72 -13.22 -23.04 11.33
CA ASN A 72 -13.30 -24.13 10.37
C ASN A 72 -12.45 -23.83 9.14
N TYR A 73 -11.31 -24.51 8.99
CA TYR A 73 -10.38 -24.35 7.87
C TYR A 73 -10.59 -25.34 6.72
N ASN A 74 -11.33 -26.43 6.96
CA ASN A 74 -11.54 -27.46 5.94
C ASN A 74 -12.70 -27.14 5.00
N VAL A 75 -13.25 -25.95 5.08
CA VAL A 75 -14.32 -25.52 4.19
C VAL A 75 -13.71 -24.93 2.93
N LYS A 76 -14.04 -25.51 1.80
CA LYS A 76 -13.75 -24.91 0.50
C LYS A 76 -14.55 -23.61 0.36
N ILE A 77 -13.86 -22.51 0.34
CA ILE A 77 -14.45 -21.20 0.06
C ILE A 77 -14.60 -21.09 -1.46
N GLN A 78 -15.59 -21.83 -1.97
CA GLN A 78 -15.77 -22.00 -3.42
C GLN A 78 -15.79 -20.69 -4.18
N PRO A 79 -16.49 -19.62 -3.72
CA PRO A 79 -16.46 -18.33 -4.45
C PRO A 79 -15.06 -17.75 -4.65
N TRP A 80 -14.15 -17.95 -3.69
CA TRP A 80 -12.79 -17.44 -3.81
C TRP A 80 -11.91 -18.36 -4.66
N LEU A 81 -12.15 -19.66 -4.61
CA LEU A 81 -11.47 -20.62 -5.49
C LEU A 81 -11.87 -20.40 -6.96
N ASP A 82 -13.14 -20.12 -7.22
CA ASP A 82 -13.66 -19.84 -8.55
C ASP A 82 -13.11 -18.50 -9.11
N GLU A 83 -12.75 -17.54 -8.25
CA GLU A 83 -12.08 -16.31 -8.62
C GLU A 83 -10.57 -16.50 -8.88
N GLY A 84 -10.03 -17.70 -8.70
CA GLY A 84 -8.62 -18.03 -8.98
C GLY A 84 -7.69 -18.07 -7.77
N MET A 85 -8.21 -17.98 -6.54
CA MET A 85 -7.40 -18.23 -5.35
C MET A 85 -7.04 -19.69 -5.25
N THR A 86 -5.83 -19.97 -4.78
CA THR A 86 -5.38 -21.33 -4.51
C THR A 86 -5.65 -21.72 -3.05
N GLN A 87 -5.96 -22.99 -2.82
CA GLN A 87 -6.15 -23.51 -1.46
C GLN A 87 -4.87 -23.34 -0.62
N GLU A 88 -3.71 -23.49 -1.23
CA GLU A 88 -2.42 -23.29 -0.56
C GLU A 88 -2.29 -21.87 0.05
N VAL A 89 -2.66 -20.84 -0.71
CA VAL A 89 -2.62 -19.45 -0.24
C VAL A 89 -3.61 -19.23 0.92
N LEU A 90 -4.82 -19.80 0.80
CA LEU A 90 -5.83 -19.70 1.85
C LEU A 90 -5.34 -20.36 3.14
N ASP A 91 -4.75 -21.55 3.05
CA ASP A 91 -4.21 -22.29 4.20
C ASP A 91 -3.05 -21.55 4.85
N LYS A 92 -2.08 -21.05 4.06
CA LYS A 92 -0.94 -20.26 4.56
C LYS A 92 -1.35 -18.94 5.19
N ALA A 93 -2.42 -18.33 4.69
CA ALA A 93 -2.99 -17.12 5.27
C ALA A 93 -3.92 -17.41 6.47
N ARG A 94 -4.14 -18.68 6.81
CA ARG A 94 -5.07 -19.14 7.86
C ARG A 94 -6.49 -18.60 7.64
N ILE A 95 -6.91 -18.53 6.37
CA ILE A 95 -8.26 -18.15 6.01
C ILE A 95 -9.20 -19.30 6.40
N GLY A 96 -10.21 -18.98 7.16
CA GLY A 96 -11.17 -19.95 7.64
C GLY A 96 -12.61 -19.51 7.41
N PHE A 97 -13.53 -20.22 8.02
CA PHE A 97 -14.96 -19.93 7.97
C PHE A 97 -15.57 -20.05 9.37
N PHE A 98 -16.44 -19.11 9.70
CA PHE A 98 -17.17 -19.13 10.96
C PHE A 98 -18.66 -19.34 10.71
N PRO A 99 -19.18 -20.56 10.91
CA PRO A 99 -20.57 -20.89 10.62
C PRO A 99 -21.59 -20.08 11.43
N GLY A 100 -21.21 -19.64 12.64
CA GLY A 100 -22.09 -18.87 13.52
C GLY A 100 -22.47 -17.49 12.99
N SER A 101 -21.74 -16.96 11.99
CA SER A 101 -22.06 -15.68 11.33
C SER A 101 -21.97 -15.75 9.81
N ASP A 102 -21.82 -16.94 9.25
CA ASP A 102 -21.70 -17.19 7.80
C ASP A 102 -20.63 -16.29 7.12
N GLN A 103 -19.45 -16.21 7.76
CA GLN A 103 -18.38 -15.31 7.33
C GLN A 103 -17.09 -16.06 7.07
N ILE A 104 -16.39 -15.63 6.00
CA ILE A 104 -14.99 -15.96 5.79
C ILE A 104 -14.18 -15.19 6.84
N THR A 105 -13.28 -15.88 7.54
CA THR A 105 -12.44 -15.29 8.58
C THR A 105 -11.05 -14.97 8.05
N ILE A 106 -10.61 -13.76 8.31
CA ILE A 106 -9.34 -13.22 7.83
C ILE A 106 -8.54 -12.73 9.04
N PRO A 107 -7.55 -13.49 9.50
CA PRO A 107 -6.70 -13.08 10.61
C PRO A 107 -5.71 -12.00 10.17
N HIS A 108 -5.54 -11.00 11.01
CA HIS A 108 -4.57 -9.93 10.82
C HIS A 108 -3.39 -10.12 11.76
N PHE A 109 -2.20 -10.03 11.20
CA PHE A 109 -0.94 -10.06 11.94
C PHE A 109 -0.22 -8.72 11.76
N ASP A 110 0.52 -8.31 12.78
CA ASP A 110 1.42 -7.16 12.65
C ASP A 110 2.70 -7.55 11.90
N VAL A 111 3.58 -6.58 11.63
CA VAL A 111 4.84 -6.79 10.91
C VAL A 111 5.77 -7.83 11.55
N ASN A 112 5.57 -8.14 12.84
CA ASN A 112 6.33 -9.14 13.59
C ASN A 112 5.62 -10.51 13.67
N GLY A 113 4.46 -10.65 13.02
CA GLY A 113 3.68 -11.88 13.01
C GLY A 113 2.83 -12.10 14.27
N ARG A 114 2.60 -11.08 15.11
CA ARG A 114 1.70 -11.17 16.26
C ARG A 114 0.26 -11.03 15.81
N PHE A 115 -0.62 -11.87 16.32
CA PHE A 115 -2.05 -11.83 15.99
C PHE A 115 -2.74 -10.64 16.64
N ILE A 116 -3.20 -9.68 15.83
CA ILE A 116 -3.73 -8.39 16.29
C ILE A 116 -5.21 -8.17 15.98
N GLY A 117 -5.85 -9.08 15.27
CA GLY A 117 -7.27 -8.94 14.95
C GLY A 117 -7.78 -10.01 14.01
N LEU A 118 -9.10 -10.10 13.93
CA LEU A 118 -9.79 -11.02 13.04
C LEU A 118 -10.92 -10.28 12.35
N ARG A 119 -10.92 -10.27 11.02
CA ARG A 119 -12.02 -9.72 10.23
C ARG A 119 -12.85 -10.83 9.63
N GLY A 120 -14.15 -10.60 9.56
CA GLY A 120 -15.09 -11.43 8.85
C GLY A 120 -15.49 -10.78 7.54
N ARG A 121 -15.50 -11.54 6.45
CA ARG A 121 -16.11 -11.12 5.19
C ARG A 121 -17.40 -11.91 4.98
N THR A 122 -18.52 -11.19 4.95
CA THR A 122 -19.82 -11.82 4.68
C THR A 122 -19.91 -12.26 3.22
N LEU A 123 -20.60 -13.39 2.99
CA LEU A 123 -20.98 -13.87 1.67
C LEU A 123 -22.38 -13.39 1.27
N SER A 124 -23.17 -12.87 2.23
CA SER A 124 -24.49 -12.31 2.00
C SER A 124 -24.41 -10.92 1.36
N ALA A 125 -25.06 -10.73 0.21
CA ALA A 125 -25.15 -9.42 -0.43
C ALA A 125 -25.94 -8.41 0.42
N GLU A 126 -27.00 -8.86 1.09
CA GLU A 126 -27.85 -8.05 1.97
C GLU A 126 -27.07 -7.54 3.18
N GLU A 127 -26.33 -8.41 3.87
CA GLU A 127 -25.47 -8.00 4.97
C GLU A 127 -24.35 -7.07 4.52
N ALA A 128 -23.78 -7.31 3.31
CA ALA A 128 -22.74 -6.47 2.76
C ALA A 128 -23.23 -5.04 2.48
N GLU A 129 -24.48 -4.90 2.04
CA GLU A 129 -25.10 -3.60 1.81
C GLU A 129 -25.40 -2.86 3.13
N GLN A 130 -25.94 -3.58 4.11
CA GLN A 130 -26.36 -2.99 5.38
C GLN A 130 -25.21 -2.66 6.32
N TYR A 131 -24.18 -3.51 6.41
CA TYR A 131 -23.13 -3.43 7.42
C TYR A 131 -21.72 -3.36 6.84
N GLY A 132 -21.56 -3.41 5.52
CA GLY A 132 -20.29 -3.51 4.84
C GLY A 132 -19.78 -4.95 4.69
N LYS A 133 -18.99 -5.16 3.64
CA LYS A 133 -18.47 -6.51 3.28
C LYS A 133 -17.52 -7.08 4.34
N TYR A 134 -16.75 -6.21 5.00
CA TYR A 134 -15.70 -6.59 5.95
C TYR A 134 -15.95 -5.96 7.30
N ARG A 135 -15.95 -6.76 8.35
CA ARG A 135 -16.21 -6.31 9.73
C ARG A 135 -15.25 -6.98 10.71
N PRO A 136 -14.86 -6.31 11.81
CA PRO A 136 -14.18 -7.01 12.91
C PRO A 136 -15.09 -8.09 13.49
N MET A 137 -14.53 -9.23 13.82
CA MET A 137 -15.29 -10.35 14.36
C MET A 137 -15.45 -10.26 15.88
N ILE A 138 -16.62 -10.74 16.34
CA ILE A 138 -16.89 -10.95 17.76
C ILE A 138 -17.05 -12.46 17.97
N ILE A 139 -16.16 -13.05 18.75
CA ILE A 139 -16.24 -14.47 19.12
C ILE A 139 -16.20 -14.56 20.64
N ASN A 140 -17.13 -15.30 21.25
CA ASN A 140 -17.26 -15.46 22.69
C ASN A 140 -17.31 -14.11 23.44
N LYS A 141 -18.06 -13.14 22.93
CA LYS A 141 -18.20 -11.76 23.45
C LYS A 141 -16.91 -10.94 23.41
N GLN A 142 -15.85 -11.42 22.80
CA GLN A 142 -14.62 -10.67 22.56
C GLN A 142 -14.60 -10.11 21.14
N LEU A 143 -14.36 -8.79 21.02
CA LEU A 143 -14.12 -8.12 19.76
C LEU A 143 -12.62 -8.25 19.40
N TYR A 144 -12.34 -8.77 18.20
CA TYR A 144 -11.01 -8.91 17.63
C TYR A 144 -10.76 -7.79 16.63
N ASN A 145 -10.34 -6.64 17.08
CA ASN A 145 -10.19 -5.44 16.26
C ASN A 145 -8.86 -4.72 16.53
N HIS A 146 -8.37 -4.05 15.51
CA HIS A 146 -7.23 -3.12 15.58
C HIS A 146 -7.49 -1.92 14.67
N PRO A 147 -6.83 -0.77 14.88
CA PRO A 147 -6.90 0.36 13.95
C PRO A 147 -6.28 0.01 12.60
N LEU A 148 -7.10 -0.08 11.54
CA LEU A 148 -6.64 -0.51 10.20
C LEU A 148 -5.51 0.36 9.65
N GLY A 149 -5.58 1.68 9.87
CA GLY A 149 -4.53 2.62 9.44
C GLY A 149 -3.19 2.47 10.17
N MET A 150 -3.08 1.56 11.15
CA MET A 150 -1.86 1.28 11.92
C MET A 150 -1.29 -0.11 11.62
N ASN A 151 -1.74 -0.73 10.56
CA ASN A 151 -1.22 -2.01 10.06
C ASN A 151 -1.38 -2.08 8.55
N LEU A 152 -0.61 -2.95 7.92
CA LEU A 152 -0.78 -3.39 6.54
C LEU A 152 -0.97 -4.91 6.55
N TYR A 153 -2.11 -5.35 6.03
CA TYR A 153 -2.35 -6.78 5.88
C TYR A 153 -1.27 -7.42 5.00
N ASN A 154 -0.79 -8.59 5.39
CA ASN A 154 0.24 -9.37 4.70
C ASN A 154 1.67 -8.78 4.72
N LEU A 155 1.94 -7.68 5.43
CA LEU A 155 3.29 -7.12 5.48
C LEU A 155 4.27 -8.04 6.21
N ASP A 156 3.80 -8.78 7.21
CA ASP A 156 4.57 -9.79 7.95
C ASP A 156 5.25 -10.81 7.01
N LYS A 157 4.57 -11.17 5.90
CA LYS A 157 5.05 -12.13 4.89
C LYS A 157 5.75 -11.46 3.72
N ALA A 158 5.31 -10.25 3.34
CA ALA A 158 5.80 -9.56 2.15
C ALA A 158 7.11 -8.77 2.39
N LYS A 159 7.43 -8.38 3.63
CA LYS A 159 8.51 -7.45 3.97
C LYS A 159 9.88 -7.86 3.43
N ASP A 160 10.24 -9.14 3.51
CA ASP A 160 11.54 -9.60 3.07
C ASP A 160 11.69 -9.51 1.53
N LYS A 161 10.61 -9.78 0.80
CA LYS A 161 10.60 -9.64 -0.65
C LYS A 161 10.52 -8.18 -1.07
N ILE A 162 9.77 -7.35 -0.35
CA ILE A 162 9.75 -5.89 -0.54
C ILE A 162 11.17 -5.32 -0.39
N LYS A 163 11.92 -5.75 0.63
CA LYS A 163 13.30 -5.33 0.84
C LYS A 163 14.21 -5.69 -0.32
N VAL A 164 14.04 -6.88 -0.90
CA VAL A 164 14.85 -7.35 -2.05
C VAL A 164 14.48 -6.60 -3.32
N LEU A 165 13.19 -6.45 -3.62
CA LEU A 165 12.72 -5.82 -4.86
C LEU A 165 12.58 -4.30 -4.74
N GLN A 166 12.67 -3.74 -3.52
CA GLN A 166 12.50 -2.33 -3.20
C GLN A 166 11.16 -1.75 -3.70
N LYS A 167 10.15 -2.60 -3.82
CA LYS A 167 8.82 -2.27 -4.33
C LYS A 167 7.76 -2.91 -3.48
N ALA A 168 6.65 -2.19 -3.30
CA ALA A 168 5.44 -2.70 -2.66
C ALA A 168 4.21 -2.37 -3.49
N ILE A 169 3.23 -3.26 -3.52
CA ILE A 169 1.93 -3.04 -4.15
C ILE A 169 0.90 -2.92 -3.04
N ILE A 170 0.12 -1.82 -3.02
CA ILE A 170 -0.95 -1.60 -2.04
C ILE A 170 -2.31 -1.79 -2.70
N TYR A 171 -3.09 -2.73 -2.20
CA TYR A 171 -4.49 -2.94 -2.53
C TYR A 171 -5.43 -2.35 -1.45
N GLU A 172 -6.70 -2.20 -1.79
CA GLU A 172 -7.74 -1.80 -0.82
C GLU A 172 -8.14 -2.94 0.10
N SER A 173 -8.15 -4.19 -0.40
CA SER A 173 -8.70 -5.34 0.34
C SER A 173 -7.69 -6.47 0.54
N GLU A 174 -7.93 -7.26 1.60
CA GLU A 174 -7.18 -8.47 1.90
C GLU A 174 -7.33 -9.52 0.78
N LYS A 175 -8.52 -9.61 0.17
CA LYS A 175 -8.82 -10.51 -0.94
C LYS A 175 -7.84 -10.32 -2.09
N SER A 176 -7.58 -9.08 -2.47
CA SER A 176 -6.68 -8.76 -3.59
C SER A 176 -5.24 -9.17 -3.34
N THR A 177 -4.75 -9.09 -2.08
CA THR A 177 -3.41 -9.60 -1.73
C THR A 177 -3.33 -11.12 -1.79
N LEU A 178 -4.39 -11.83 -1.38
CA LEU A 178 -4.46 -13.28 -1.46
C LEU A 178 -4.52 -13.75 -2.91
N LEU A 179 -5.28 -13.07 -3.74
CA LEU A 179 -5.37 -13.35 -5.17
C LEU A 179 -4.05 -13.09 -5.87
N HIS A 180 -3.36 -12.00 -5.53
CA HIS A 180 -2.02 -11.70 -6.01
C HIS A 180 -1.03 -12.82 -5.66
N ALA A 181 -1.05 -13.29 -4.41
CA ALA A 181 -0.23 -14.41 -3.97
C ALA A 181 -0.55 -15.71 -4.73
N SER A 182 -1.81 -15.93 -5.07
CA SER A 182 -2.26 -17.10 -5.82
C SER A 182 -1.75 -17.11 -7.26
N TYR A 183 -1.65 -15.94 -7.90
CA TYR A 183 -1.17 -15.84 -9.29
C TYR A 183 0.35 -15.79 -9.39
N PHE A 184 1.05 -15.12 -8.47
CA PHE A 184 2.48 -14.87 -8.59
C PHE A 184 3.35 -15.65 -7.60
N GLY A 185 2.71 -16.42 -6.73
CA GLY A 185 3.36 -17.24 -5.71
C GLY A 185 3.64 -16.48 -4.41
N LEU A 186 3.61 -17.23 -3.31
CA LEU A 186 3.81 -16.69 -1.95
C LEU A 186 5.19 -16.06 -1.77
N ASP A 187 6.23 -16.70 -2.29
CA ASP A 187 7.62 -16.25 -2.13
C ASP A 187 7.95 -14.99 -2.94
N ASN A 188 7.12 -14.66 -3.93
CA ASN A 188 7.28 -13.47 -4.77
C ASN A 188 6.30 -12.35 -4.43
N ASN A 189 5.49 -12.55 -3.40
CA ASN A 189 4.46 -11.61 -3.03
C ASN A 189 5.03 -10.36 -2.36
N ILE A 190 4.85 -9.21 -3.01
CA ILE A 190 5.17 -7.86 -2.49
C ILE A 190 3.90 -7.06 -2.21
N SER A 191 2.73 -7.71 -2.24
CA SER A 191 1.45 -7.03 -2.07
C SER A 191 1.01 -6.99 -0.62
N VAL A 192 0.42 -5.87 -0.26
CA VAL A 192 -0.17 -5.59 1.04
C VAL A 192 -1.54 -4.95 0.86
N ALA A 193 -2.40 -4.98 1.88
CA ALA A 193 -3.65 -4.22 1.86
C ALA A 193 -3.70 -3.17 2.97
N CYS A 194 -4.15 -1.96 2.61
CA CYS A 194 -4.45 -0.88 3.57
C CYS A 194 -5.82 -1.04 4.22
N CYS A 195 -6.65 -1.96 3.72
CA CYS A 195 -7.99 -2.28 4.21
C CYS A 195 -8.96 -1.08 4.16
N GLY A 196 -8.89 -0.31 3.09
CA GLY A 196 -9.72 0.86 2.81
C GLY A 196 -9.20 1.65 1.62
N SER A 197 -9.86 2.76 1.30
CA SER A 197 -9.51 3.61 0.14
C SER A 197 -8.53 4.75 0.48
N ASN A 198 -7.88 4.71 1.64
CA ASN A 198 -6.92 5.73 2.07
C ASN A 198 -5.69 5.09 2.71
N ILE A 199 -4.52 5.66 2.43
CA ILE A 199 -3.24 5.20 2.98
C ILE A 199 -2.80 6.17 4.08
N SER A 200 -2.60 5.66 5.28
CA SER A 200 -2.12 6.46 6.42
C SER A 200 -0.62 6.74 6.32
N ALA A 201 -0.15 7.77 7.04
CA ALA A 201 1.28 8.04 7.14
C ALA A 201 2.04 6.89 7.84
N TYR A 202 1.38 6.21 8.77
CA TYR A 202 1.91 5.04 9.45
C TYR A 202 2.14 3.88 8.47
N GLN A 203 1.17 3.59 7.61
CA GLN A 203 1.28 2.54 6.59
C GLN A 203 2.39 2.84 5.57
N ILE A 204 2.57 4.09 5.18
CA ILE A 204 3.71 4.49 4.34
C ILE A 204 5.03 4.25 5.07
N GLN A 205 5.15 4.66 6.36
CA GLN A 205 6.35 4.44 7.14
C GLN A 205 6.70 2.96 7.24
N MET A 206 5.70 2.09 7.50
CA MET A 206 5.92 0.64 7.53
C MET A 206 6.53 0.09 6.24
N LEU A 207 6.15 0.61 5.07
CA LEU A 207 6.73 0.20 3.79
C LEU A 207 8.13 0.75 3.58
N LEU A 208 8.40 1.98 4.04
CA LEU A 208 9.76 2.54 4.02
C LEU A 208 10.69 1.73 4.91
N ASP A 209 10.24 1.36 6.11
CA ASP A 209 11.00 0.52 7.05
C ASP A 209 11.23 -0.89 6.49
N ALA A 210 10.30 -1.41 5.68
CA ALA A 210 10.47 -2.64 4.91
C ALA A 210 11.40 -2.49 3.69
N GLY A 211 11.90 -1.29 3.39
CA GLY A 211 12.86 -1.02 2.32
C GLY A 211 12.24 -0.69 0.96
N ALA A 212 10.95 -0.34 0.90
CA ALA A 212 10.33 0.07 -0.35
C ALA A 212 10.86 1.43 -0.83
N GLN A 213 11.28 1.50 -2.10
CA GLN A 213 11.65 2.73 -2.80
C GLN A 213 10.57 3.15 -3.82
N GLU A 214 9.73 2.21 -4.23
CA GLU A 214 8.53 2.46 -5.03
C GLU A 214 7.31 1.83 -4.35
N ILE A 215 6.26 2.63 -4.18
CA ILE A 215 4.95 2.18 -3.71
C ILE A 215 3.97 2.27 -4.87
N ILE A 216 3.40 1.13 -5.25
CA ILE A 216 2.49 0.99 -6.37
C ILE A 216 1.07 0.87 -5.82
N VAL A 217 0.27 1.91 -6.01
CA VAL A 217 -1.12 1.93 -5.54
C VAL A 217 -2.01 1.26 -6.58
N ALA A 218 -2.67 0.18 -6.17
CA ALA A 218 -3.51 -0.66 -7.02
C ALA A 218 -4.96 -0.71 -6.47
N PHE A 219 -5.59 0.47 -6.38
CA PHE A 219 -6.95 0.61 -5.88
C PHE A 219 -7.98 0.15 -6.90
N ASP A 220 -9.17 -0.16 -6.41
CA ASP A 220 -10.29 -0.59 -7.23
C ASP A 220 -10.70 0.52 -8.21
N ARG A 221 -11.10 0.14 -9.42
CA ARG A 221 -11.69 1.08 -10.39
C ARG A 221 -13.10 1.47 -9.96
N GLN A 222 -13.23 2.59 -9.29
CA GLN A 222 -14.47 3.06 -8.68
C GLN A 222 -15.37 3.89 -9.61
N PHE A 223 -14.99 4.09 -10.88
CA PHE A 223 -15.76 4.89 -11.85
C PHE A 223 -16.32 4.03 -12.98
N GLN A 224 -17.43 4.47 -13.55
CA GLN A 224 -18.03 3.87 -14.76
C GLN A 224 -17.56 4.59 -16.02
N ASP A 225 -17.55 5.92 -15.98
CA ASP A 225 -17.13 6.74 -17.10
C ASP A 225 -16.06 7.76 -16.70
N ILE A 226 -15.14 8.02 -17.65
CA ILE A 226 -14.11 9.04 -17.46
C ILE A 226 -14.80 10.40 -17.35
N GLY A 227 -14.54 11.09 -16.22
CA GLY A 227 -15.11 12.40 -15.95
C GLY A 227 -16.38 12.39 -15.11
N ASP A 228 -16.92 11.22 -14.74
CA ASP A 228 -17.98 11.13 -13.75
C ASP A 228 -17.49 11.58 -12.35
N ASP A 229 -18.39 11.67 -11.39
CA ASP A 229 -18.03 12.15 -10.05
C ASP A 229 -17.17 11.14 -9.28
N GLU A 230 -17.34 9.86 -9.53
CA GLU A 230 -16.54 8.77 -8.97
C GLU A 230 -15.10 8.80 -9.51
N PHE A 231 -14.94 9.07 -10.83
CA PHE A 231 -13.64 9.30 -11.45
C PHE A 231 -12.92 10.51 -10.84
N LYS A 232 -13.63 11.64 -10.68
CA LYS A 232 -13.08 12.85 -10.06
C LYS A 232 -12.68 12.60 -8.61
N HIS A 233 -13.50 11.84 -7.89
CA HIS A 233 -13.19 11.47 -6.49
C HIS A 233 -11.94 10.59 -6.40
N LEU A 234 -11.86 9.53 -7.22
CA LEU A 234 -10.70 8.63 -7.26
C LEU A 234 -9.42 9.39 -7.63
N THR A 235 -9.44 10.15 -8.75
CA THR A 235 -8.27 10.92 -9.20
C THR A 235 -7.82 11.96 -8.19
N LYS A 236 -8.76 12.64 -7.51
CA LYS A 236 -8.45 13.57 -6.41
C LYS A 236 -7.78 12.85 -5.24
N ASN A 237 -8.24 11.65 -4.89
CA ASN A 237 -7.65 10.85 -3.80
C ASN A 237 -6.23 10.40 -4.17
N LEU A 238 -6.02 9.85 -5.37
CA LEU A 238 -4.71 9.44 -5.86
C LEU A 238 -3.72 10.61 -5.93
N THR A 239 -4.17 11.76 -6.44
CA THR A 239 -3.37 13.00 -6.47
C THR A 239 -2.99 13.48 -5.07
N LYS A 240 -3.92 13.37 -4.10
CA LYS A 240 -3.64 13.70 -2.69
C LYS A 240 -2.57 12.78 -2.11
N ILE A 241 -2.64 11.47 -2.37
CA ILE A 241 -1.64 10.49 -1.94
C ILE A 241 -0.28 10.85 -2.56
N HIS A 242 -0.22 11.07 -3.88
CA HIS A 242 1.00 11.45 -4.57
C HIS A 242 1.61 12.72 -3.95
N ASN A 243 0.86 13.82 -3.89
CA ASN A 243 1.36 15.11 -3.40
C ASN A 243 1.86 15.06 -1.94
N LYS A 244 1.27 14.17 -1.14
CA LYS A 244 1.67 13.99 0.26
C LYS A 244 3.00 13.26 0.40
N TYR A 245 3.29 12.29 -0.46
CA TYR A 245 4.41 11.37 -0.25
C TYR A 245 5.48 11.37 -1.36
N LYS A 246 5.26 12.05 -2.49
CA LYS A 246 6.19 12.08 -3.64
C LYS A 246 7.63 12.52 -3.33
N ASN A 247 7.82 13.27 -2.26
CA ASN A 247 9.15 13.72 -1.84
C ASN A 247 9.86 12.72 -0.92
N VAL A 248 9.16 11.68 -0.48
CA VAL A 248 9.66 10.66 0.47
C VAL A 248 9.92 9.35 -0.25
N VAL A 249 9.02 8.96 -1.15
CA VAL A 249 9.06 7.68 -1.86
C VAL A 249 8.48 7.86 -3.27
N ASN A 250 8.94 7.06 -4.22
CA ASN A 250 8.32 7.02 -5.55
C ASN A 250 6.94 6.39 -5.45
N ILE A 251 5.92 7.09 -5.97
CA ILE A 251 4.55 6.57 -5.99
C ILE A 251 4.10 6.43 -7.42
N SER A 252 3.66 5.25 -7.77
CA SER A 252 3.01 4.95 -9.04
C SER A 252 1.61 4.39 -8.82
N PHE A 253 0.77 4.50 -9.84
CA PHE A 253 -0.63 4.11 -9.78
C PHE A 253 -0.97 3.14 -10.89
N ILE A 254 -1.56 2.00 -10.54
CA ILE A 254 -2.25 1.17 -11.52
C ILE A 254 -3.62 1.82 -11.75
N PHE A 255 -3.77 2.44 -12.91
CA PHE A 255 -4.97 3.20 -13.25
C PHE A 255 -5.56 2.68 -14.57
N ASP A 256 -6.73 2.05 -14.46
CA ASP A 256 -7.43 1.44 -15.59
C ASP A 256 -8.25 2.50 -16.34
N LYS A 257 -7.58 3.33 -17.17
CA LYS A 257 -8.22 4.35 -18.02
C LYS A 257 -9.05 3.75 -19.15
N ASP A 258 -8.66 2.56 -19.61
CA ASP A 258 -9.27 1.89 -20.76
C ASP A 258 -10.46 0.99 -20.36
N LYS A 259 -10.77 0.94 -19.06
CA LYS A 259 -11.89 0.20 -18.46
C LYS A 259 -11.84 -1.30 -18.79
N ILE A 260 -10.65 -1.90 -18.82
CA ILE A 260 -10.47 -3.33 -19.09
C ILE A 260 -10.84 -4.21 -17.90
N THR A 261 -10.89 -3.62 -16.69
CA THR A 261 -11.43 -4.29 -15.49
C THR A 261 -12.91 -3.96 -15.28
N GLY A 262 -13.57 -4.69 -14.39
CA GLY A 262 -14.95 -4.40 -13.99
C GLY A 262 -15.09 -3.14 -13.10
N TYR A 263 -16.28 -2.59 -13.03
CA TYR A 263 -16.64 -1.55 -12.07
C TYR A 263 -16.52 -2.08 -10.64
N LYS A 264 -15.87 -1.34 -9.74
CA LYS A 264 -15.56 -1.74 -8.36
C LYS A 264 -14.71 -3.01 -8.24
N SER A 265 -13.88 -3.27 -9.25
CA SER A 265 -12.93 -4.38 -9.25
C SER A 265 -11.52 -3.87 -9.03
N ALA A 266 -10.73 -4.65 -8.29
CA ALA A 266 -9.30 -4.44 -8.19
C ALA A 266 -8.61 -4.82 -9.51
N PRO A 267 -7.46 -4.23 -9.84
CA PRO A 267 -6.70 -4.59 -11.04
C PRO A 267 -6.36 -6.07 -11.16
N ILE A 268 -6.27 -6.78 -10.04
CA ILE A 268 -5.92 -8.20 -9.95
C ILE A 268 -7.13 -9.14 -10.15
N ASP A 269 -8.36 -8.66 -10.00
CA ASP A 269 -9.57 -9.49 -10.01
C ASP A 269 -9.86 -10.15 -11.38
N HIS A 270 -9.23 -9.67 -12.46
CA HIS A 270 -9.44 -10.16 -13.83
C HIS A 270 -8.30 -11.05 -14.36
N GLY A 271 -7.48 -11.56 -13.47
CA GLY A 271 -6.42 -12.50 -13.81
C GLY A 271 -5.03 -11.86 -13.96
N PRO A 272 -4.00 -12.69 -14.02
CA PRO A 272 -2.61 -12.24 -14.01
C PRO A 272 -2.24 -11.44 -15.26
N ASP A 273 -2.76 -11.79 -16.43
CA ASP A 273 -2.40 -11.12 -17.69
C ASP A 273 -2.90 -9.68 -17.73
N ILE A 274 -4.17 -9.45 -17.34
CA ILE A 274 -4.75 -8.09 -17.22
C ILE A 274 -4.00 -7.28 -16.17
N PHE A 275 -3.69 -7.89 -15.03
CA PHE A 275 -2.90 -7.21 -14.01
C PHE A 275 -1.52 -6.80 -14.53
N LEU A 276 -0.80 -7.68 -15.22
CA LEU A 276 0.54 -7.40 -15.77
C LEU A 276 0.49 -6.30 -16.83
N GLU A 277 -0.55 -6.26 -17.65
CA GLU A 277 -0.76 -5.17 -18.62
C GLU A 277 -0.93 -3.83 -17.89
N LEU A 278 -1.82 -3.76 -16.92
CA LEU A 278 -2.05 -2.54 -16.13
C LEU A 278 -0.81 -2.14 -15.32
N PHE A 279 -0.11 -3.10 -14.73
CA PHE A 279 1.12 -2.88 -13.98
C PHE A 279 2.24 -2.28 -14.86
N LYS A 280 2.37 -2.77 -16.09
CA LYS A 280 3.35 -2.29 -17.08
C LYS A 280 3.07 -0.85 -17.49
N ASN A 281 1.78 -0.53 -17.63
CA ASN A 281 1.28 0.79 -18.04
C ASN A 281 0.95 1.71 -16.86
N ARG A 282 1.43 1.39 -15.63
CA ARG A 282 1.16 2.20 -14.45
C ARG A 282 1.65 3.63 -14.62
N VAL A 283 0.91 4.57 -14.03
CA VAL A 283 1.16 6.00 -14.13
C VAL A 283 2.17 6.42 -13.07
N LEU A 284 3.23 7.08 -13.48
CA LEU A 284 4.16 7.85 -12.65
C LEU A 284 3.76 9.31 -12.76
N LEU A 285 3.42 9.98 -11.63
CA LEU A 285 3.04 11.39 -11.59
C LEU A 285 4.23 12.27 -11.23
#